data_9348587482115980e0d88f8f2244a609
#
_entry.id   9348587482115980e0d88f8f2244a609
#
_cell.length_a   1.000
_cell.length_b   1.000
_cell.length_c   1.000
_cell.angle_alpha   90.00
_cell.angle_beta   90.00
_cell.angle_gamma   90.00
#
_symmetry.space_group_name_H-M   'P 1'
#
loop_
_entity.id
_entity.type
_entity.pdbx_description
1 polymer ?
#
loop_
_entity_poly.entity_id
_entity_poly.type
_entity_poly.pdbx_seq_one_letter_code
_entity_poly.pdbx_strand_id
1 'polypeptide(L)'
;MPNPVKTQMPSTNAIQKQIFLRAARARVWRALTDAREFGTWFGVSLDDPIEEGKWASGRITHPGYEHVRFQMLVERMEPEVLFAYRWHPYAIEPDVDYSKEPMTLVEFRLEDAAGGTTLTLVESGFDRVPPDRRAEAFRMNEQGWGQQMENIRRHVET
;
A
#
# COMPACT_ATOMS: atom_id res chain seq x y z
N MET A 1 20.80 -23.68 -14.56
CA MET A 1 20.62 -23.41 -13.77
C MET A 1 19.94 -22.50 -13.36
N PRO A 2 19.34 -22.45 -12.92
CA PRO A 2 18.50 -21.62 -12.75
C PRO A 2 18.84 -20.58 -12.05
N ASN A 3 18.59 -19.77 -12.02
CA ASN A 3 18.93 -18.80 -11.48
C ASN A 3 18.13 -18.24 -10.54
N PRO A 4 17.57 -18.78 -9.77
CA PRO A 4 16.78 -18.28 -8.72
C PRO A 4 17.51 -17.34 -7.85
N VAL A 5 18.73 -17.28 -8.07
CA VAL A 5 19.52 -16.45 -7.25
C VAL A 5 19.06 -15.04 -7.22
N LYS A 6 18.61 -14.51 -8.34
CA LYS A 6 18.24 -13.16 -8.33
C LYS A 6 17.04 -12.92 -7.50
N THR A 7 16.20 -13.88 -7.31
CA THR A 7 15.03 -13.67 -6.48
C THR A 7 15.39 -13.66 -5.02
N GLN A 8 16.61 -14.07 -4.68
CA GLN A 8 17.02 -14.07 -3.30
C GLN A 8 17.85 -12.87 -2.95
N MET A 9 18.18 -12.05 -3.92
CA MET A 9 18.96 -10.85 -3.65
C MET A 9 18.10 -9.82 -2.97
N PRO A 10 18.58 -9.24 -1.87
CA PRO A 10 17.85 -8.16 -1.25
C PRO A 10 17.72 -7.01 -2.23
N SER A 11 16.63 -6.35 -2.22
CA SER A 11 16.40 -5.18 -3.05
C SER A 11 16.00 -4.02 -2.19
N THR A 12 16.63 -2.85 -2.39
CA THR A 12 16.21 -1.62 -1.75
C THR A 12 15.29 -0.82 -2.64
N ASN A 13 14.94 -1.36 -3.83
CA ASN A 13 14.02 -0.70 -4.74
C ASN A 13 12.58 -1.08 -4.50
N ALA A 14 12.33 -2.23 -3.90
CA ALA A 14 10.96 -2.71 -3.70
C ALA A 14 10.78 -3.40 -2.36
N ILE A 15 9.60 -3.20 -1.78
CA ILE A 15 9.15 -3.92 -0.60
C ILE A 15 8.13 -4.94 -1.08
N GLN A 16 8.24 -6.17 -0.59
CA GLN A 16 7.26 -7.21 -0.90
C GLN A 16 6.80 -7.87 0.39
N LYS A 17 5.48 -7.95 0.56
CA LYS A 17 4.85 -8.62 1.68
C LYS A 17 3.75 -9.53 1.16
N GLN A 18 3.53 -10.64 1.84
CA GLN A 18 2.49 -11.57 1.44
C GLN A 18 1.81 -12.10 2.68
N ILE A 19 0.48 -12.23 2.63
CA ILE A 19 -0.28 -12.73 3.75
C ILE A 19 -1.44 -13.59 3.26
N PHE A 20 -1.76 -14.64 4.02
CA PHE A 20 -2.95 -15.43 3.76
C PHE A 20 -4.11 -14.87 4.57
N LEU A 21 -5.25 -14.66 3.92
CA LEU A 21 -6.45 -14.11 4.54
C LEU A 21 -7.58 -15.12 4.45
N ARG A 22 -8.25 -15.38 5.57
CA ARG A 22 -9.39 -16.30 5.61
C ARG A 22 -10.64 -15.56 5.18
N ALA A 23 -10.65 -15.13 3.93
CA ALA A 23 -11.76 -14.39 3.36
C ALA A 23 -11.73 -14.57 1.86
N ALA A 24 -12.90 -14.55 1.22
CA ALA A 24 -12.98 -14.68 -0.23
C ALA A 24 -12.38 -13.46 -0.92
N ARG A 25 -11.94 -13.64 -2.15
CA ARG A 25 -11.35 -12.53 -2.91
C ARG A 25 -12.28 -11.32 -3.00
N ALA A 26 -13.58 -11.55 -3.15
CA ALA A 26 -14.54 -10.44 -3.22
C ALA A 26 -14.53 -9.63 -1.93
N ARG A 27 -14.39 -10.30 -0.79
CA ARG A 27 -14.34 -9.61 0.50
C ARG A 27 -13.06 -8.79 0.64
N VAL A 28 -11.94 -9.36 0.25
CA VAL A 28 -10.65 -8.68 0.30
C VAL A 28 -10.66 -7.49 -0.66
N TRP A 29 -11.19 -7.69 -1.86
CA TRP A 29 -11.28 -6.62 -2.86
C TRP A 29 -12.06 -5.43 -2.32
N ARG A 30 -13.19 -5.69 -1.65
CA ARG A 30 -13.98 -4.61 -1.08
C ARG A 30 -13.19 -3.85 -0.01
N ALA A 31 -12.43 -4.56 0.82
CA ALA A 31 -11.61 -3.90 1.84
C ALA A 31 -10.57 -2.98 1.22
N LEU A 32 -10.05 -3.33 0.04
CA LEU A 32 -9.04 -2.54 -0.63
C LEU A 32 -9.62 -1.34 -1.38
N THR A 33 -10.83 -1.48 -1.92
CA THR A 33 -11.33 -0.52 -2.91
C THR A 33 -12.54 0.29 -2.44
N ASP A 34 -13.14 -0.07 -1.32
CA ASP A 34 -14.20 0.74 -0.73
C ASP A 34 -13.54 1.80 0.16
N ALA A 35 -13.82 3.06 -0.08
CA ALA A 35 -13.11 4.16 0.60
C ALA A 35 -13.26 4.08 2.12
N ARG A 36 -14.45 3.72 2.61
CA ARG A 36 -14.67 3.64 4.05
C ARG A 36 -13.91 2.45 4.65
N GLU A 37 -13.96 1.29 4.00
CA GLU A 37 -13.26 0.12 4.51
C GLU A 37 -11.75 0.30 4.46
N PHE A 38 -11.24 0.81 3.33
CA PHE A 38 -9.81 1.10 3.22
C PHE A 38 -9.38 2.03 4.35
N GLY A 39 -10.17 3.09 4.59
CA GLY A 39 -9.84 4.03 5.64
C GLY A 39 -9.83 3.39 7.02
N THR A 40 -10.74 2.46 7.27
CA THR A 40 -10.85 1.81 8.57
C THR A 40 -9.60 0.99 8.90
N TRP A 41 -9.15 0.13 7.97
CA TRP A 41 -8.00 -0.70 8.31
C TRP A 41 -6.67 0.03 8.09
N PHE A 42 -6.62 0.95 7.13
CA PHE A 42 -5.38 1.67 6.84
C PHE A 42 -5.11 2.78 7.84
N GLY A 43 -6.17 3.40 8.36
CA GLY A 43 -6.02 4.52 9.28
C GLY A 43 -6.06 5.87 8.59
N VAL A 44 -6.99 6.03 7.65
CA VAL A 44 -7.18 7.28 6.92
C VAL A 44 -8.67 7.55 6.77
N SER A 45 -9.03 8.83 6.76
CA SER A 45 -10.38 9.26 6.43
C SER A 45 -10.34 9.85 5.04
N LEU A 46 -10.83 9.10 4.06
CA LEU A 46 -10.81 9.54 2.67
C LEU A 46 -12.00 10.44 2.37
N ASP A 47 -11.72 11.51 1.63
CA ASP A 47 -12.75 12.46 1.20
C ASP A 47 -13.37 12.07 -0.13
N ASP A 48 -12.74 11.16 -0.86
CA ASP A 48 -13.11 10.81 -2.23
C ASP A 48 -13.32 9.31 -2.35
N PRO A 49 -14.15 8.86 -3.31
CA PRO A 49 -14.22 7.44 -3.62
C PRO A 49 -12.94 6.97 -4.28
N ILE A 50 -12.68 5.68 -4.23
CA ILE A 50 -11.50 5.08 -4.88
C ILE A 50 -11.92 4.68 -6.28
N GLU A 51 -11.39 5.38 -7.29
CA GLU A 51 -11.74 5.16 -8.69
C GLU A 51 -10.49 5.21 -9.56
N GLU A 52 -10.42 4.32 -10.55
CA GLU A 52 -9.27 4.24 -11.42
C GLU A 52 -9.06 5.56 -12.16
N GLY A 53 -7.80 6.00 -12.21
CA GLY A 53 -7.41 7.22 -12.89
C GLY A 53 -7.62 8.49 -12.08
N LYS A 54 -8.08 8.38 -10.85
CA LYS A 54 -8.38 9.57 -10.04
C LYS A 54 -7.58 9.59 -8.75
N TRP A 55 -7.39 10.80 -8.24
CA TRP A 55 -6.80 11.00 -6.92
C TRP A 55 -7.83 10.71 -5.84
N ALA A 56 -7.41 10.04 -4.80
CA ALA A 56 -8.18 9.90 -3.57
C ALA A 56 -7.36 10.51 -2.46
N SER A 57 -7.94 11.47 -1.74
CA SER A 57 -7.26 12.23 -0.72
C SER A 57 -7.99 12.12 0.60
N GLY A 58 -7.26 12.37 1.69
CA GLY A 58 -7.85 12.37 2.99
C GLY A 58 -6.83 12.72 4.05
N ARG A 59 -7.12 12.36 5.27
CA ARG A 59 -6.26 12.67 6.40
C ARG A 59 -6.01 11.42 7.22
N ILE A 60 -4.76 11.26 7.64
CA ILE A 60 -4.39 10.14 8.53
C ILE A 60 -5.14 10.30 9.84
N THR A 61 -5.70 9.20 10.35
CA THR A 61 -6.45 9.21 11.60
C THR A 61 -5.65 8.66 12.77
N HIS A 62 -4.46 8.13 12.50
CA HIS A 62 -3.62 7.59 13.56
C HIS A 62 -3.18 8.71 14.52
N PRO A 63 -3.33 8.53 15.85
CA PRO A 63 -2.97 9.56 16.82
C PRO A 63 -1.53 10.01 16.65
N GLY A 64 -1.33 11.31 16.61
CA GLY A 64 -0.01 11.91 16.41
C GLY A 64 0.30 12.23 14.96
N TYR A 65 -0.48 11.69 14.01
CA TYR A 65 -0.24 11.90 12.58
C TYR A 65 -1.42 12.56 11.89
N GLU A 66 -2.34 13.16 12.63
CA GLU A 66 -3.54 13.76 12.04
C GLU A 66 -3.24 14.95 11.15
N HIS A 67 -2.05 15.51 11.25
CA HIS A 67 -1.61 16.60 10.38
C HIS A 67 -1.19 16.11 9.00
N VAL A 68 -1.00 14.80 8.83
CA VAL A 68 -0.50 14.24 7.59
C VAL A 68 -1.65 14.11 6.60
N ARG A 69 -1.47 14.71 5.42
CA ARG A 69 -2.43 14.56 4.35
C ARG A 69 -2.08 13.31 3.55
N PHE A 70 -3.08 12.48 3.35
CA PHE A 70 -2.95 11.27 2.54
C PHE A 70 -3.42 11.56 1.13
N GLN A 71 -2.65 11.15 0.12
CA GLN A 71 -3.05 11.27 -1.29
C GLN A 71 -2.54 10.07 -2.05
N MET A 72 -3.41 9.45 -2.84
CA MET A 72 -3.00 8.37 -3.73
C MET A 72 -3.64 8.59 -5.09
N LEU A 73 -2.86 8.34 -6.14
CA LEU A 73 -3.38 8.35 -7.52
C LEU A 73 -3.67 6.91 -7.89
N VAL A 74 -4.93 6.58 -8.06
CA VAL A 74 -5.34 5.22 -8.36
C VAL A 74 -4.96 4.90 -9.80
N GLU A 75 -4.04 3.96 -9.95
CA GLU A 75 -3.46 3.63 -11.24
C GLU A 75 -4.27 2.58 -11.98
N ARG A 76 -4.72 1.55 -11.26
CA ARG A 76 -5.35 0.40 -11.91
C ARG A 76 -6.25 -0.35 -10.95
N MET A 77 -7.39 -0.80 -11.46
CA MET A 77 -8.33 -1.62 -10.70
C MET A 77 -8.83 -2.75 -11.58
N GLU A 78 -8.26 -3.95 -11.40
CA GLU A 78 -8.76 -5.16 -12.05
C GLU A 78 -9.52 -5.94 -10.98
N PRO A 79 -10.84 -5.99 -11.04
CA PRO A 79 -11.64 -6.53 -9.94
C PRO A 79 -11.17 -7.89 -9.45
N GLU A 80 -10.92 -7.97 -8.17
CA GLU A 80 -10.49 -9.17 -7.45
C GLU A 80 -9.14 -9.72 -7.90
N VAL A 81 -8.37 -8.96 -8.68
CA VAL A 81 -7.06 -9.38 -9.17
C VAL A 81 -5.96 -8.41 -8.77
N LEU A 82 -6.13 -7.13 -9.09
CA LEU A 82 -5.08 -6.15 -8.89
C LEU A 82 -5.64 -4.77 -8.56
N PHE A 83 -5.14 -4.19 -7.47
CA PHE A 83 -5.40 -2.79 -7.12
C PHE A 83 -4.04 -2.10 -6.99
N ALA A 84 -3.82 -1.04 -7.76
CA ALA A 84 -2.54 -0.35 -7.77
C ALA A 84 -2.73 1.16 -7.68
N TYR A 85 -1.85 1.81 -6.93
CA TYR A 85 -1.86 3.27 -6.85
C TYR A 85 -0.44 3.80 -6.68
N ARG A 86 -0.28 5.11 -6.93
CA ARG A 86 0.99 5.79 -6.72
C ARG A 86 0.83 6.81 -5.60
N TRP A 87 1.88 6.98 -4.83
CA TRP A 87 1.90 7.97 -3.76
C TRP A 87 3.34 8.38 -3.46
N HIS A 88 3.48 9.33 -2.52
CA HIS A 88 4.79 9.72 -2.02
C HIS A 88 5.06 8.95 -0.72
N PRO A 89 6.05 8.05 -0.70
CA PRO A 89 6.26 7.19 0.47
C PRO A 89 6.80 8.00 1.66
N TYR A 90 6.25 7.74 2.84
CA TYR A 90 6.66 8.35 4.10
C TYR A 90 6.77 9.87 3.99
N ALA A 91 5.77 10.50 3.44
CA ALA A 91 5.74 11.94 3.24
C ALA A 91 4.99 12.58 4.38
N ILE A 92 5.64 12.71 5.55
CA ILE A 92 4.96 13.10 6.79
C ILE A 92 5.39 14.45 7.35
N GLU A 93 6.47 15.06 6.85
CA GLU A 93 6.94 16.33 7.39
C GLU A 93 6.02 17.47 6.94
N PRO A 94 5.44 18.24 7.87
CA PRO A 94 4.44 19.24 7.50
C PRO A 94 4.98 20.40 6.67
N ASP A 95 6.28 20.69 6.79
CA ASP A 95 6.87 21.82 6.10
C ASP A 95 7.53 21.45 4.77
N VAL A 96 7.41 20.20 4.34
CA VAL A 96 8.07 19.73 3.13
C VAL A 96 7.02 19.52 2.05
N ASP A 97 7.29 20.06 0.86
CA ASP A 97 6.44 19.85 -0.30
C ASP A 97 6.97 18.65 -1.09
N TYR A 98 6.26 17.54 -0.99
CA TYR A 98 6.68 16.30 -1.65
C TYR A 98 6.15 16.18 -3.08
N SER A 99 5.34 17.16 -3.54
CA SER A 99 4.64 17.01 -4.82
C SER A 99 5.58 16.87 -6.01
N LYS A 100 6.82 17.33 -5.88
CA LYS A 100 7.80 17.25 -6.97
C LYS A 100 8.68 16.01 -6.90
N GLU A 101 8.56 15.21 -5.84
CA GLU A 101 9.31 13.97 -5.75
C GLU A 101 8.64 12.88 -6.58
N PRO A 102 9.43 11.96 -7.15
CA PRO A 102 8.83 10.81 -7.81
C PRO A 102 8.03 9.97 -6.81
N MET A 103 6.92 9.44 -7.25
CA MET A 103 6.08 8.57 -6.43
C MET A 103 6.52 7.12 -6.57
N THR A 104 6.25 6.33 -5.53
CA THR A 104 6.38 4.87 -5.65
C THR A 104 5.05 4.30 -6.12
N LEU A 105 5.11 3.06 -6.62
CA LEU A 105 3.92 2.32 -7.05
C LEU A 105 3.62 1.23 -6.03
N VAL A 106 2.38 1.21 -5.54
CA VAL A 106 1.91 0.19 -4.62
C VAL A 106 0.95 -0.72 -5.37
N GLU A 107 1.19 -2.03 -5.32
CA GLU A 107 0.35 -3.01 -6.00
C GLU A 107 -0.12 -4.06 -5.02
N PHE A 108 -1.43 -4.31 -4.98
CA PHE A 108 -2.03 -5.40 -4.21
C PHE A 108 -2.55 -6.43 -5.20
N ARG A 109 -2.02 -7.65 -5.13
CA ARG A 109 -2.48 -8.75 -5.98
C ARG A 109 -3.20 -9.78 -5.14
N LEU A 110 -4.32 -10.27 -5.67
CA LEU A 110 -5.16 -11.23 -4.98
C LEU A 110 -5.18 -12.53 -5.77
N GLU A 111 -4.98 -13.64 -5.06
CA GLU A 111 -5.05 -14.98 -5.67
C GLU A 111 -5.82 -15.91 -4.76
N ASP A 112 -6.62 -16.78 -5.35
CA ASP A 112 -7.33 -17.79 -4.57
C ASP A 112 -6.32 -18.71 -3.89
N ALA A 113 -6.63 -19.09 -2.66
CA ALA A 113 -5.85 -20.07 -1.93
C ALA A 113 -6.83 -20.96 -1.18
N ALA A 114 -6.40 -22.15 -0.81
CA ALA A 114 -7.28 -23.07 -0.09
C ALA A 114 -7.76 -22.42 1.19
N GLY A 115 -9.05 -22.19 1.29
CA GLY A 115 -9.66 -21.59 2.48
C GLY A 115 -9.63 -20.08 2.53
N GLY A 116 -9.21 -19.42 1.46
CA GLY A 116 -9.18 -17.96 1.46
C GLY A 116 -8.48 -17.33 0.28
N THR A 117 -7.71 -16.28 0.57
CA THR A 117 -7.04 -15.47 -0.45
C THR A 117 -5.61 -15.21 -0.02
N THR A 118 -4.68 -15.33 -0.97
CA THR A 118 -3.32 -14.83 -0.75
C THR A 118 -3.26 -13.41 -1.29
N LEU A 119 -2.87 -12.50 -0.43
CA LEU A 119 -2.69 -11.09 -0.78
C LEU A 119 -1.21 -10.79 -0.83
N THR A 120 -0.74 -10.31 -1.97
CA THR A 120 0.66 -9.91 -2.15
C THR A 120 0.71 -8.42 -2.38
N LEU A 121 1.52 -7.74 -1.57
CA LEU A 121 1.77 -6.31 -1.70
C LEU A 121 3.18 -6.10 -2.23
N VAL A 122 3.31 -5.22 -3.22
CA VAL A 122 4.63 -4.77 -3.69
C VAL A 122 4.60 -3.25 -3.78
N GLU A 123 5.55 -2.60 -3.10
CA GLU A 123 5.77 -1.17 -3.30
C GLU A 123 7.14 -1.01 -3.95
N SER A 124 7.17 -0.40 -5.14
CA SER A 124 8.41 -0.31 -5.94
C SER A 124 8.68 1.12 -6.36
N GLY A 125 9.93 1.37 -6.76
CA GLY A 125 10.33 2.69 -7.24
C GLY A 125 11.11 3.50 -6.22
N PHE A 126 11.55 2.89 -5.12
CA PHE A 126 12.30 3.62 -4.09
C PHE A 126 13.61 4.19 -4.61
N ASP A 127 14.17 3.61 -5.67
CA ASP A 127 15.42 4.12 -6.24
C ASP A 127 15.28 5.55 -6.77
N ARG A 128 14.06 6.00 -7.01
CA ARG A 128 13.81 7.36 -7.50
C ARG A 128 13.52 8.35 -6.38
N VAL A 129 13.36 7.89 -5.15
CA VAL A 129 13.21 8.79 -4.00
C VAL A 129 14.56 9.49 -3.79
N PRO A 130 14.57 10.79 -3.44
CA PRO A 130 15.84 11.49 -3.22
C PRO A 130 16.76 10.73 -2.27
N PRO A 131 18.06 10.63 -2.59
CA PRO A 131 18.99 9.78 -1.83
C PRO A 131 19.07 10.09 -0.35
N ASP A 132 18.90 11.35 0.04
CA ASP A 132 19.01 11.74 1.43
C ASP A 132 17.83 11.27 2.28
N ARG A 133 16.75 10.81 1.64
CA ARG A 133 15.56 10.37 2.37
C ARG A 133 15.18 8.93 2.02
N ARG A 134 15.84 8.32 1.03
CA ARG A 134 15.46 7.02 0.48
C ARG A 134 15.49 5.90 1.50
N ALA A 135 16.57 5.80 2.25
CA ALA A 135 16.74 4.71 3.21
C ALA A 135 15.70 4.78 4.32
N GLU A 136 15.41 5.98 4.81
CA GLU A 136 14.41 6.13 5.85
C GLU A 136 13.01 5.83 5.32
N ALA A 137 12.69 6.34 4.13
CA ALA A 137 11.38 6.09 3.54
C ALA A 137 11.16 4.59 3.33
N PHE A 138 12.20 3.89 2.83
CA PHE A 138 12.11 2.45 2.63
C PHE A 138 11.89 1.72 3.95
N ARG A 139 12.71 2.03 4.95
CA ARG A 139 12.64 1.35 6.24
C ARG A 139 11.29 1.58 6.92
N MET A 140 10.81 2.81 6.92
CA MET A 140 9.56 3.13 7.58
C MET A 140 8.36 2.50 6.86
N ASN A 141 8.39 2.49 5.53
CA ASN A 141 7.32 1.85 4.79
C ASN A 141 7.34 0.34 4.92
N GLU A 142 8.53 -0.26 5.01
CA GLU A 142 8.61 -1.69 5.22
C GLU A 142 7.97 -2.08 6.55
N GLN A 143 8.28 -1.35 7.61
CA GLN A 143 7.67 -1.60 8.91
C GLN A 143 6.17 -1.33 8.88
N GLY A 144 5.79 -0.24 8.24
CA GLY A 144 4.39 0.15 8.14
C GLY A 144 3.56 -0.89 7.40
N TRP A 145 4.09 -1.43 6.31
CA TRP A 145 3.36 -2.45 5.56
C TRP A 145 3.20 -3.74 6.36
N GLY A 146 4.19 -4.11 7.18
CA GLY A 146 4.03 -5.24 8.07
C GLY A 146 2.83 -5.08 8.98
N GLN A 147 2.68 -3.91 9.56
CA GLN A 147 1.54 -3.61 10.43
C GLN A 147 0.23 -3.56 9.63
N GLN A 148 0.26 -2.97 8.43
CA GLN A 148 -0.95 -2.85 7.61
C GLN A 148 -1.45 -4.21 7.13
N MET A 149 -0.56 -5.16 6.88
CA MET A 149 -0.99 -6.51 6.53
C MET A 149 -1.78 -7.15 7.67
N GLU A 150 -1.35 -6.93 8.92
CA GLU A 150 -2.10 -7.39 10.08
C GLU A 150 -3.43 -6.66 10.21
N ASN A 151 -3.44 -5.38 9.92
CA ASN A 151 -4.66 -4.59 10.03
C ASN A 151 -5.73 -5.08 9.05
N ILE A 152 -5.35 -5.34 7.80
CA ILE A 152 -6.32 -5.81 6.82
C ILE A 152 -6.78 -7.23 7.18
N ARG A 153 -5.88 -8.08 7.70
CA ARG A 153 -6.27 -9.41 8.12
C ARG A 153 -7.35 -9.36 9.19
N ARG A 154 -7.15 -8.56 10.22
CA ARG A 154 -8.15 -8.42 11.28
C ARG A 154 -9.46 -7.88 10.74
N HIS A 155 -9.38 -6.97 9.78
CA HIS A 155 -10.56 -6.34 9.21
C HIS A 155 -11.41 -7.33 8.42
N VAL A 156 -10.79 -8.17 7.59
CA VAL A 156 -11.55 -9.06 6.72
C VAL A 156 -11.91 -10.39 7.36
N GLU A 157 -11.23 -10.77 8.43
CA GLU A 157 -11.46 -12.07 9.09
C GLU A 157 -12.46 -12.01 10.23
N THR A 158 -12.98 -10.84 10.56
CA THR A 158 -13.98 -10.71 11.64
C THR A 158 -15.39 -10.94 11.14
#